data_113045b303f2fab6d9fd5983e7726b28
#
_entry.id   113045b303f2fab6d9fd5983e7726b28
#
_cell.length_a   1.000
_cell.length_b   1.000
_cell.length_c   1.000
_cell.angle_alpha   90.00
_cell.angle_beta   90.00
_cell.angle_gamma   90.00
#
_symmetry.space_group_name_H-M   'P 1'
#
loop_
_entity.id
_entity.type
_entity.pdbx_description
1 polymer ?
#
loop_
_entity_poly.entity_id
_entity_poly.type
_entity_poly.pdbx_seq_one_letter_code
_entity_poly.pdbx_strand_id
1 'polypeptide(L)'
;MPLEWIWLIFVFAYGSCIGSFLNVVIYRLPRDKSLTAPPSTCPACDRRIRFYDNIPIISWVLLGAKCRYCKARISARYFVIELLTALLFVAVFVFYFIIEYRLLGIEASTGIGMFLAGGWLVYLNAVVLLAGLLASSAIDLELWVIPLPVCWFVTAVGLITACVGVYVIDPAVVWTYKLWPSASARTAAMTLGAAAGLIISLVLLWAGIIKRSYQSETDQGLPQEDRPDYPHRLEVLKEVLFLLPIIVCSVGALWLTQHTSLGGGWWLKFSQVPAVAGFLGSLSGYFAGCGIVWATRILGTLGFGKEAMGMGDVHLMGAAGAVIGPDFVIIAFFIAPFFGLFWAGSQMLFKKTRQIPYGPFLSLGVFTVMIFHDRLRDYMAGIYLYH
;
A
#
# COMPACT_ATOMS: atom_id res chain seq x y z
N MET A 1 -7.39 -32.09 -5.06
CA MET A 1 -6.57 -32.13 -3.82
C MET A 1 -5.07 -32.40 -3.99
N PRO A 2 -4.51 -33.40 -4.69
CA PRO A 2 -3.05 -33.53 -4.76
C PRO A 2 -2.33 -32.41 -5.53
N LEU A 3 -2.99 -31.79 -6.51
CA LEU A 3 -2.38 -30.74 -7.33
C LEU A 3 -2.25 -29.40 -6.59
N GLU A 4 -3.14 -29.10 -5.65
CA GLU A 4 -3.17 -27.86 -4.88
C GLU A 4 -1.98 -27.73 -3.93
N TRP A 5 -1.53 -28.83 -3.32
CA TRP A 5 -0.36 -28.84 -2.44
C TRP A 5 0.95 -28.47 -3.18
N ILE A 6 1.06 -28.87 -4.45
CA ILE A 6 2.22 -28.52 -5.27
C ILE A 6 2.27 -27.00 -5.46
N TRP A 7 1.12 -26.36 -5.72
CA TRP A 7 1.05 -24.91 -5.86
C TRP A 7 1.44 -24.17 -4.58
N LEU A 8 1.04 -24.70 -3.41
CA LEU A 8 1.44 -24.10 -2.14
C LEU A 8 2.97 -24.10 -1.95
N ILE A 9 3.66 -25.18 -2.36
CA ILE A 9 5.11 -25.24 -2.31
C ILE A 9 5.74 -24.20 -3.24
N PHE A 10 5.22 -24.05 -4.47
CA PHE A 10 5.70 -23.03 -5.40
C PHE A 10 5.45 -21.61 -4.88
N VAL A 11 4.27 -21.34 -4.35
CA VAL A 11 3.90 -20.04 -3.77
C VAL A 11 4.78 -19.71 -2.58
N PHE A 12 5.03 -20.70 -1.71
CA PHE A 12 5.92 -20.54 -0.56
C PHE A 12 7.37 -20.23 -0.99
N ALA A 13 7.90 -21.01 -1.95
CA ALA A 13 9.24 -20.80 -2.49
C ALA A 13 9.36 -19.42 -3.16
N TYR A 14 8.38 -19.03 -3.96
CA TYR A 14 8.34 -17.71 -4.60
C TYR A 14 8.27 -16.60 -3.56
N GLY A 15 7.39 -16.71 -2.57
CA GLY A 15 7.26 -15.75 -1.48
C GLY A 15 8.55 -15.60 -0.67
N SER A 16 9.26 -16.72 -0.40
CA SER A 16 10.55 -16.67 0.30
C SER A 16 11.63 -15.97 -0.53
N CYS A 17 11.66 -16.16 -1.86
CA CYS A 17 12.58 -15.45 -2.75
C CYS A 17 12.29 -13.94 -2.77
N ILE A 18 11.03 -13.54 -2.82
CA ILE A 18 10.62 -12.13 -2.71
C ILE A 18 11.02 -11.59 -1.33
N GLY A 19 10.81 -12.34 -0.24
CA GLY A 19 11.24 -11.96 1.11
C GLY A 19 12.73 -11.71 1.22
N SER A 20 13.55 -12.53 0.56
CA SER A 20 14.99 -12.32 0.48
C SER A 20 15.35 -11.03 -0.25
N PHE A 21 14.64 -10.71 -1.35
CA PHE A 21 14.78 -9.43 -2.05
C PHE A 21 14.31 -8.25 -1.18
N LEU A 22 13.21 -8.40 -0.42
CA LEU A 22 12.76 -7.37 0.50
C LEU A 22 13.80 -7.02 1.56
N ASN A 23 14.56 -7.98 2.05
CA ASN A 23 15.70 -7.71 2.95
C ASN A 23 16.73 -6.76 2.32
N VAL A 24 16.98 -6.89 1.01
CA VAL A 24 17.85 -5.96 0.28
C VAL A 24 17.22 -4.57 0.19
N VAL A 25 15.92 -4.50 -0.14
CA VAL A 25 15.16 -3.25 -0.20
C VAL A 25 15.17 -2.53 1.16
N ILE A 26 14.84 -3.23 2.24
CA ILE A 26 14.79 -2.71 3.60
C ILE A 26 16.14 -2.13 4.04
N TYR A 27 17.23 -2.78 3.67
CA TYR A 27 18.55 -2.30 4.05
C TYR A 27 19.10 -1.19 3.14
N ARG A 28 18.95 -1.34 1.82
CA ARG A 28 19.63 -0.47 0.84
C ARG A 28 18.84 0.79 0.49
N LEU A 29 17.52 0.67 0.34
CA LEU A 29 16.70 1.77 -0.16
C LEU A 29 16.76 3.02 0.74
N PRO A 30 16.62 2.93 2.08
CA PRO A 30 16.69 4.11 2.94
C PRO A 30 18.10 4.71 3.06
N ARG A 31 19.11 4.03 2.51
CA ARG A 31 20.52 4.44 2.54
C ARG A 31 21.03 4.86 1.17
N ASP A 32 20.12 5.09 0.22
CA ASP A 32 20.39 5.48 -1.16
C ASP A 32 21.39 4.56 -1.89
N LYS A 33 21.40 3.26 -1.51
CA LYS A 33 22.26 2.25 -2.13
C LYS A 33 21.55 1.54 -3.27
N SER A 34 22.30 1.22 -4.33
CA SER A 34 21.78 0.46 -5.47
C SER A 34 21.20 -0.90 -5.02
N LEU A 35 20.01 -1.24 -5.51
CA LEU A 35 19.35 -2.52 -5.23
C LEU A 35 20.01 -3.69 -5.96
N THR A 36 20.72 -3.44 -7.07
CA THR A 36 21.28 -4.47 -7.95
C THR A 36 22.78 -4.69 -7.76
N ALA A 37 23.53 -3.67 -7.34
CA ALA A 37 24.98 -3.72 -7.20
C ALA A 37 25.44 -3.05 -5.90
N PRO A 38 26.50 -3.54 -5.26
CA PRO A 38 27.21 -4.82 -5.50
C PRO A 38 26.39 -6.05 -5.07
N PRO A 39 26.80 -7.27 -5.47
CA PRO A 39 26.14 -8.50 -5.00
C PRO A 39 26.22 -8.61 -3.48
N SER A 40 25.38 -9.47 -2.87
CA SER A 40 25.33 -9.65 -1.42
C SER A 40 26.67 -10.16 -0.87
N THR A 41 27.19 -9.46 0.14
CA THR A 41 28.45 -9.79 0.85
C THR A 41 28.17 -9.93 2.34
N CYS A 42 29.04 -10.66 3.03
CA CYS A 42 29.00 -10.72 4.49
C CYS A 42 29.52 -9.40 5.07
N PRO A 43 28.77 -8.70 5.95
CA PRO A 43 29.19 -7.41 6.49
C PRO A 43 30.43 -7.49 7.42
N ALA A 44 30.78 -8.70 7.89
CA ALA A 44 31.91 -8.91 8.81
C ALA A 44 33.21 -9.29 8.12
N CYS A 45 33.18 -9.90 6.92
CA CYS A 45 34.38 -10.33 6.21
C CYS A 45 34.42 -9.95 4.73
N ASP A 46 33.43 -9.17 4.26
CA ASP A 46 33.23 -8.67 2.89
C ASP A 46 33.26 -9.73 1.76
N ARG A 47 33.34 -11.03 2.13
CA ARG A 47 33.29 -12.11 1.16
C ARG A 47 31.87 -12.18 0.53
N ARG A 48 31.88 -12.37 -0.78
CA ARG A 48 30.64 -12.57 -1.56
C ARG A 48 29.92 -13.83 -1.08
N ILE A 49 28.60 -13.73 -0.87
CA ILE A 49 27.73 -14.85 -0.54
C ILE A 49 27.52 -15.66 -1.82
N ARG A 50 27.73 -17.00 -1.73
CA ARG A 50 27.52 -17.90 -2.86
C ARG A 50 26.02 -18.09 -3.08
N PHE A 51 25.59 -18.43 -4.30
CA PHE A 51 24.17 -18.58 -4.64
C PHE A 51 23.45 -19.61 -3.74
N TYR A 52 24.10 -20.73 -3.41
CA TYR A 52 23.53 -21.77 -2.55
C TYR A 52 23.50 -21.38 -1.07
N ASP A 53 24.27 -20.40 -0.65
CA ASP A 53 24.22 -19.79 0.70
C ASP A 53 23.20 -18.63 0.76
N ASN A 54 22.55 -18.33 -0.35
CA ASN A 54 21.52 -17.30 -0.48
C ASN A 54 20.12 -17.90 -0.78
N ILE A 55 19.95 -19.23 -0.62
CA ILE A 55 18.64 -19.87 -0.71
C ILE A 55 17.82 -19.42 0.51
N PRO A 56 16.68 -18.72 0.31
CA PRO A 56 15.93 -18.15 1.41
C PRO A 56 15.51 -19.18 2.44
N ILE A 57 15.47 -18.80 3.70
CA ILE A 57 15.09 -19.65 4.85
C ILE A 57 16.07 -20.81 5.06
N ILE A 58 16.28 -21.64 4.02
CA ILE A 58 17.06 -22.90 4.08
C ILE A 58 18.52 -22.60 4.46
N SER A 59 19.15 -21.63 3.80
CA SER A 59 20.56 -21.30 4.07
C SER A 59 20.78 -20.81 5.50
N TRP A 60 19.85 -20.01 6.03
CA TRP A 60 19.94 -19.52 7.40
C TRP A 60 19.90 -20.68 8.42
N VAL A 61 19.01 -21.65 8.22
CA VAL A 61 18.85 -22.84 9.07
C VAL A 61 20.08 -23.74 8.94
N LEU A 62 20.51 -24.11 7.71
CA LEU A 62 21.64 -25.03 7.46
C LEU A 62 22.98 -24.45 7.93
N LEU A 63 23.17 -23.14 7.86
CA LEU A 63 24.38 -22.47 8.34
C LEU A 63 24.34 -22.19 9.85
N GLY A 64 23.24 -22.51 10.53
CA GLY A 64 23.06 -22.25 11.95
C GLY A 64 23.16 -20.76 12.28
N ALA A 65 22.55 -19.91 11.45
CA ALA A 65 22.57 -18.46 11.56
C ALA A 65 23.98 -17.83 11.58
N LYS A 66 24.95 -18.43 10.90
CA LYS A 66 26.36 -17.98 10.89
C LYS A 66 26.92 -17.94 9.49
N CYS A 67 27.81 -16.97 9.24
CA CYS A 67 28.57 -16.92 7.99
C CYS A 67 29.40 -18.17 7.78
N ARG A 68 29.40 -18.74 6.59
CA ARG A 68 30.18 -19.93 6.24
C ARG A 68 31.69 -19.74 6.51
N TYR A 69 32.20 -18.55 6.26
CA TYR A 69 33.64 -18.25 6.30
C TYR A 69 34.11 -17.73 7.66
N CYS A 70 33.56 -16.64 8.14
CA CYS A 70 34.03 -15.99 9.37
C CYS A 70 33.22 -16.36 10.62
N LYS A 71 32.17 -17.18 10.49
CA LYS A 71 31.28 -17.60 11.58
C LYS A 71 30.56 -16.46 12.31
N ALA A 72 30.63 -15.22 11.79
CA ALA A 72 29.86 -14.11 12.32
C ALA A 72 28.33 -14.41 12.26
N ARG A 73 27.59 -14.00 13.28
CA ARG A 73 26.15 -14.24 13.39
C ARG A 73 25.36 -13.47 12.30
N ILE A 74 24.43 -14.16 11.65
CA ILE A 74 23.46 -13.57 10.72
C ILE A 74 22.20 -13.22 11.50
N SER A 75 21.74 -11.98 11.41
CA SER A 75 20.54 -11.52 12.12
C SER A 75 19.32 -12.37 11.78
N ALA A 76 18.53 -12.72 12.80
CA ALA A 76 17.25 -13.42 12.64
C ALA A 76 16.24 -12.63 11.80
N ARG A 77 16.40 -11.30 11.68
CA ARG A 77 15.54 -10.45 10.83
C ARG A 77 15.45 -10.99 9.40
N TYR A 78 16.57 -11.42 8.81
CA TYR A 78 16.58 -11.97 7.44
C TYR A 78 15.63 -13.16 7.32
N PHE A 79 15.76 -14.12 8.22
CA PHE A 79 14.90 -15.30 8.28
C PHE A 79 13.43 -14.92 8.52
N VAL A 80 13.14 -14.00 9.44
CA VAL A 80 11.77 -13.57 9.79
C VAL A 80 11.09 -12.91 8.59
N ILE A 81 11.74 -12.00 7.88
CA ILE A 81 11.17 -11.34 6.70
C ILE A 81 10.91 -12.35 5.59
N GLU A 82 11.84 -13.27 5.32
CA GLU A 82 11.67 -14.31 4.30
C GLU A 82 10.50 -15.23 4.63
N LEU A 83 10.43 -15.71 5.88
CA LEU A 83 9.34 -16.59 6.32
C LEU A 83 7.99 -15.89 6.33
N LEU A 84 7.93 -14.66 6.86
CA LEU A 84 6.69 -13.89 6.94
C LEU A 84 6.15 -13.57 5.54
N THR A 85 7.02 -13.19 4.60
CA THR A 85 6.63 -12.96 3.21
C THR A 85 6.08 -14.23 2.57
N ALA A 86 6.76 -15.37 2.76
CA ALA A 86 6.31 -16.65 2.25
C ALA A 86 4.94 -17.05 2.82
N LEU A 87 4.74 -16.89 4.13
CA LEU A 87 3.48 -17.21 4.79
C LEU A 87 2.33 -16.27 4.35
N LEU A 88 2.61 -14.97 4.17
CA LEU A 88 1.62 -14.03 3.65
C LEU A 88 1.18 -14.39 2.23
N PHE A 89 2.12 -14.77 1.36
CA PHE A 89 1.81 -15.19 -0.01
C PHE A 89 0.97 -16.46 -0.03
N VAL A 90 1.34 -17.45 0.79
CA VAL A 90 0.54 -18.67 0.96
C VAL A 90 -0.83 -18.36 1.54
N ALA A 91 -0.93 -17.51 2.56
CA ALA A 91 -2.19 -17.14 3.17
C ALA A 91 -3.16 -16.52 2.13
N VAL A 92 -2.70 -15.54 1.36
CA VAL A 92 -3.52 -14.94 0.30
C VAL A 92 -3.95 -15.98 -0.73
N PHE A 93 -3.05 -16.86 -1.16
CA PHE A 93 -3.39 -17.93 -2.12
C PHE A 93 -4.46 -18.86 -1.56
N VAL A 94 -4.30 -19.29 -0.31
CA VAL A 94 -5.26 -20.17 0.38
C VAL A 94 -6.61 -19.48 0.53
N PHE A 95 -6.63 -18.24 1.03
CA PHE A 95 -7.88 -17.49 1.22
C PHE A 95 -8.62 -17.18 -0.08
N TYR A 96 -7.90 -16.91 -1.15
CA TYR A 96 -8.52 -16.51 -2.43
C TYR A 96 -8.94 -17.69 -3.28
N PHE A 97 -8.15 -18.79 -3.31
CA PHE A 97 -8.32 -19.85 -4.29
C PHE A 97 -8.60 -21.24 -3.71
N ILE A 98 -8.32 -21.50 -2.45
CA ILE A 98 -8.54 -22.80 -1.84
C ILE A 98 -9.77 -22.79 -0.92
N ILE A 99 -9.85 -21.82 0.00
CA ILE A 99 -10.98 -21.69 0.94
C ILE A 99 -12.11 -20.85 0.32
N GLU A 100 -11.79 -20.12 -0.77
CA GLU A 100 -12.73 -19.24 -1.49
C GLU A 100 -13.42 -18.22 -0.55
N TYR A 101 -12.69 -17.79 0.47
CA TYR A 101 -13.17 -16.82 1.42
C TYR A 101 -13.48 -15.48 0.76
N ARG A 102 -12.74 -15.17 -0.31
CA ARG A 102 -13.05 -14.10 -1.26
C ARG A 102 -13.74 -14.74 -2.46
N LEU A 103 -15.01 -14.47 -2.65
CA LEU A 103 -15.82 -14.99 -3.75
C LEU A 103 -15.40 -14.34 -5.08
N LEU A 104 -14.29 -14.77 -5.63
CA LEU A 104 -13.73 -14.25 -6.88
C LEU A 104 -14.36 -14.88 -8.12
N GLY A 105 -14.86 -16.11 -8.00
CA GLY A 105 -15.36 -16.91 -9.11
C GLY A 105 -16.87 -17.03 -9.19
N ILE A 106 -17.33 -17.48 -10.33
CA ILE A 106 -18.65 -18.00 -10.56
C ILE A 106 -18.67 -19.44 -10.03
N GLU A 107 -19.75 -19.89 -9.42
CA GLU A 107 -19.87 -21.17 -8.69
C GLU A 107 -19.30 -22.43 -9.39
N ALA A 108 -19.12 -22.39 -10.71
CA ALA A 108 -18.62 -23.50 -11.52
C ALA A 108 -17.09 -23.59 -11.64
N SER A 109 -16.33 -22.61 -11.17
CA SER A 109 -14.88 -22.56 -11.33
C SER A 109 -14.20 -22.20 -10.02
N THR A 110 -13.53 -23.18 -9.44
CA THR A 110 -12.86 -23.10 -8.14
C THR A 110 -11.37 -23.38 -8.25
N GLY A 111 -10.60 -22.95 -7.27
CA GLY A 111 -9.20 -23.32 -7.12
C GLY A 111 -8.27 -22.81 -8.22
N ILE A 112 -7.42 -23.71 -8.71
CA ILE A 112 -6.37 -23.41 -9.71
C ILE A 112 -6.96 -22.95 -11.05
N GLY A 113 -8.12 -23.47 -11.45
CA GLY A 113 -8.81 -23.04 -12.68
C GLY A 113 -9.10 -21.53 -12.66
N MET A 114 -9.61 -21.02 -11.55
CA MET A 114 -9.86 -19.60 -11.34
C MET A 114 -8.57 -18.77 -11.32
N PHE A 115 -7.50 -19.30 -10.71
CA PHE A 115 -6.20 -18.65 -10.73
C PHE A 115 -5.69 -18.48 -12.16
N LEU A 116 -5.73 -19.54 -12.98
CA LEU A 116 -5.26 -19.52 -14.37
C LEU A 116 -6.16 -18.69 -15.31
N ALA A 117 -7.44 -18.58 -15.03
CA ALA A 117 -8.40 -17.76 -15.80
C ALA A 117 -8.26 -16.24 -15.58
N GLY A 118 -7.17 -15.81 -14.98
CA GLY A 118 -6.85 -14.40 -14.75
C GLY A 118 -6.81 -13.99 -13.27
N GLY A 119 -7.23 -14.86 -12.34
CA GLY A 119 -7.14 -14.63 -10.90
C GLY A 119 -5.71 -14.41 -10.42
N TRP A 120 -4.70 -14.90 -11.17
CA TRP A 120 -3.29 -14.62 -10.90
C TRP A 120 -2.94 -13.13 -10.88
N LEU A 121 -3.66 -12.31 -11.67
CA LEU A 121 -3.42 -10.86 -11.70
C LEU A 121 -3.90 -10.20 -10.41
N VAL A 122 -5.04 -10.66 -9.87
CA VAL A 122 -5.55 -10.23 -8.57
C VAL A 122 -4.61 -10.64 -7.45
N TYR A 123 -4.14 -11.87 -7.52
CA TYR A 123 -3.15 -12.40 -6.59
C TYR A 123 -1.85 -11.57 -6.64
N LEU A 124 -1.33 -11.30 -7.84
CA LEU A 124 -0.15 -10.46 -8.03
C LEU A 124 -0.32 -9.08 -7.36
N ASN A 125 -1.46 -8.44 -7.58
CA ASN A 125 -1.76 -7.13 -7.00
C ASN A 125 -1.78 -7.19 -5.46
N ALA A 126 -2.40 -8.22 -4.90
CA ALA A 126 -2.47 -8.44 -3.47
C ALA A 126 -1.08 -8.70 -2.84
N VAL A 127 -0.25 -9.56 -3.45
CA VAL A 127 1.08 -9.88 -2.89
C VAL A 127 2.07 -8.73 -3.06
N VAL A 128 1.97 -7.94 -4.14
CA VAL A 128 2.78 -6.72 -4.31
C VAL A 128 2.44 -5.70 -3.24
N LEU A 129 1.14 -5.48 -2.96
CA LEU A 129 0.71 -4.61 -1.86
C LEU A 129 1.27 -5.10 -0.52
N LEU A 130 1.08 -6.38 -0.19
CA LEU A 130 1.56 -6.93 1.09
C LEU A 130 3.08 -6.89 1.22
N ALA A 131 3.81 -7.17 0.15
CA ALA A 131 5.28 -7.04 0.12
C ALA A 131 5.72 -5.59 0.36
N GLY A 132 5.04 -4.62 -0.28
CA GLY A 132 5.27 -3.19 -0.08
C GLY A 132 4.96 -2.74 1.34
N LEU A 133 3.81 -3.16 1.90
CA LEU A 133 3.42 -2.86 3.29
C LEU A 133 4.42 -3.46 4.30
N LEU A 134 4.85 -4.71 4.09
CA LEU A 134 5.83 -5.37 4.96
C LEU A 134 7.18 -4.66 4.91
N ALA A 135 7.68 -4.32 3.72
CA ALA A 135 8.94 -3.59 3.56
C ALA A 135 8.86 -2.21 4.21
N SER A 136 7.78 -1.45 3.95
CA SER A 136 7.57 -0.13 4.54
C SER A 136 7.46 -0.19 6.06
N SER A 137 6.71 -1.17 6.59
CA SER A 137 6.59 -1.39 8.03
C SER A 137 7.93 -1.76 8.69
N ALA A 138 8.73 -2.60 8.04
CA ALA A 138 10.04 -2.99 8.57
C ALA A 138 11.03 -1.80 8.58
N ILE A 139 11.00 -0.95 7.55
CA ILE A 139 11.81 0.27 7.49
C ILE A 139 11.33 1.28 8.53
N ASP A 140 10.03 1.46 8.66
CA ASP A 140 9.43 2.40 9.62
C ASP A 140 9.75 2.02 11.07
N LEU A 141 9.74 0.72 11.40
CA LEU A 141 10.17 0.21 12.72
C LEU A 141 11.64 0.46 13.05
N GLU A 142 12.51 0.56 12.05
CA GLU A 142 13.95 0.77 12.24
C GLU A 142 14.35 2.25 12.16
N LEU A 143 13.77 2.99 11.23
CA LEU A 143 14.26 4.32 10.83
C LEU A 143 13.21 5.42 10.95
N TRP A 144 11.95 5.10 11.29
CA TRP A 144 10.84 6.06 11.37
C TRP A 144 10.58 6.79 10.04
N VAL A 145 10.82 6.10 8.92
CA VAL A 145 10.66 6.64 7.56
C VAL A 145 9.94 5.62 6.69
N ILE A 146 8.97 6.07 5.92
CA ILE A 146 8.30 5.27 4.90
C ILE A 146 8.92 5.57 3.54
N PRO A 147 9.44 4.56 2.82
CA PRO A 147 10.13 4.73 1.55
C PRO A 147 9.15 5.03 0.41
N LEU A 148 9.13 6.26 -0.07
CA LEU A 148 8.26 6.70 -1.17
C LEU A 148 8.37 5.85 -2.45
N PRO A 149 9.57 5.39 -2.89
CA PRO A 149 9.68 4.54 -4.08
C PRO A 149 8.90 3.23 -3.98
N VAL A 150 8.78 2.64 -2.77
CA VAL A 150 7.96 1.45 -2.55
C VAL A 150 6.47 1.79 -2.71
N CYS A 151 6.02 2.90 -2.13
CA CYS A 151 4.63 3.36 -2.28
C CYS A 151 4.28 3.64 -3.75
N TRP A 152 5.17 4.31 -4.48
CA TRP A 152 4.98 4.60 -5.91
C TRP A 152 4.95 3.33 -6.75
N PHE A 153 5.82 2.36 -6.47
CA PHE A 153 5.82 1.07 -7.15
C PHE A 153 4.49 0.33 -6.95
N VAL A 154 4.00 0.23 -5.72
CA VAL A 154 2.71 -0.39 -5.40
C VAL A 154 1.56 0.35 -6.11
N THR A 155 1.56 1.69 -6.07
CA THR A 155 0.56 2.51 -6.76
C THR A 155 0.56 2.25 -8.26
N ALA A 156 1.75 2.24 -8.89
CA ALA A 156 1.88 1.98 -10.32
C ALA A 156 1.35 0.59 -10.70
N VAL A 157 1.68 -0.44 -9.92
CA VAL A 157 1.14 -1.79 -10.13
C VAL A 157 -0.38 -1.80 -9.99
N GLY A 158 -0.93 -1.14 -8.97
CA GLY A 158 -2.38 -1.02 -8.77
C GLY A 158 -3.08 -0.38 -9.97
N LEU A 159 -2.58 0.77 -10.45
CA LEU A 159 -3.13 1.48 -11.61
C LEU A 159 -3.04 0.66 -12.90
N ILE A 160 -1.88 0.06 -13.16
CA ILE A 160 -1.66 -0.74 -14.39
C ILE A 160 -2.55 -1.97 -14.38
N THR A 161 -2.59 -2.72 -13.28
CA THR A 161 -3.39 -3.93 -13.17
C THR A 161 -4.89 -3.64 -13.25
N ALA A 162 -5.36 -2.54 -12.68
CA ALA A 162 -6.75 -2.11 -12.81
C ALA A 162 -7.14 -1.74 -14.25
N CYS A 163 -6.21 -1.19 -15.02
CA CYS A 163 -6.42 -0.89 -16.44
C CYS A 163 -6.39 -2.15 -17.32
N VAL A 164 -5.41 -3.02 -17.09
CA VAL A 164 -5.13 -4.20 -17.93
C VAL A 164 -6.00 -5.40 -17.55
N GLY A 165 -6.44 -5.49 -16.32
CA GLY A 165 -7.17 -6.63 -15.77
C GLY A 165 -8.40 -7.01 -16.57
N VAL A 166 -9.09 -6.05 -17.15
CA VAL A 166 -10.27 -6.27 -18.00
C VAL A 166 -9.98 -7.09 -19.25
N TYR A 167 -8.75 -7.02 -19.76
CA TYR A 167 -8.33 -7.76 -20.97
C TYR A 167 -7.72 -9.11 -20.66
N VAL A 168 -7.31 -9.35 -19.42
CA VAL A 168 -6.61 -10.56 -18.98
C VAL A 168 -7.53 -11.53 -18.25
N ILE A 169 -8.50 -10.98 -17.51
CA ILE A 169 -9.39 -11.77 -16.68
C ILE A 169 -10.56 -12.24 -17.51
N ASP A 170 -10.81 -13.57 -17.53
CA ASP A 170 -11.99 -14.14 -18.18
C ASP A 170 -13.25 -13.80 -17.34
N PRO A 171 -14.15 -12.95 -17.87
CA PRO A 171 -15.35 -12.56 -17.15
C PRO A 171 -16.36 -13.69 -16.97
N ALA A 172 -16.23 -14.78 -17.74
CA ALA A 172 -17.06 -15.97 -17.61
C ALA A 172 -16.65 -16.83 -16.39
N VAL A 173 -15.43 -16.66 -15.89
CA VAL A 173 -14.87 -17.46 -14.78
C VAL A 173 -14.72 -16.63 -13.52
N VAL A 174 -14.32 -15.35 -13.67
CA VAL A 174 -13.99 -14.47 -12.56
C VAL A 174 -14.81 -13.19 -12.65
N TRP A 175 -15.47 -12.82 -11.57
CA TRP A 175 -16.27 -11.58 -11.53
C TRP A 175 -15.38 -10.36 -11.47
N THR A 176 -15.17 -9.72 -12.60
CA THR A 176 -14.29 -8.56 -12.76
C THR A 176 -14.63 -7.39 -11.82
N TYR A 177 -15.93 -7.12 -11.61
CA TYR A 177 -16.38 -6.02 -10.76
C TYR A 177 -16.04 -6.21 -9.26
N LYS A 178 -15.78 -7.46 -8.82
CA LYS A 178 -15.39 -7.76 -7.44
C LYS A 178 -13.88 -7.64 -7.21
N LEU A 179 -13.11 -7.49 -8.26
CA LEU A 179 -11.65 -7.62 -8.23
C LEU A 179 -10.93 -6.29 -8.17
N TRP A 180 -11.49 -5.28 -8.84
CA TRP A 180 -10.86 -3.99 -9.02
C TRP A 180 -11.75 -2.88 -8.50
N PRO A 181 -11.17 -1.83 -7.90
CA PRO A 181 -11.93 -0.61 -7.67
C PRO A 181 -12.35 -0.05 -9.04
N SER A 182 -13.65 0.06 -9.26
CA SER A 182 -14.22 0.65 -10.47
C SER A 182 -14.88 1.98 -10.15
N ALA A 183 -14.62 3.00 -10.97
CA ALA A 183 -15.24 4.30 -10.81
C ALA A 183 -16.60 4.36 -11.50
N SER A 184 -17.60 4.90 -10.82
CA SER A 184 -18.82 5.38 -11.45
C SER A 184 -18.54 6.64 -12.28
N ALA A 185 -19.46 7.05 -13.15
CA ALA A 185 -19.28 8.27 -13.95
C ALA A 185 -19.04 9.52 -13.07
N ARG A 186 -19.64 9.58 -11.88
CA ARG A 186 -19.45 10.67 -10.90
C ARG A 186 -18.07 10.61 -10.24
N THR A 187 -17.69 9.45 -9.73
CA THR A 187 -16.37 9.26 -9.10
C THR A 187 -15.26 9.44 -10.12
N ALA A 188 -15.44 9.01 -11.36
CA ALA A 188 -14.50 9.22 -12.46
C ALA A 188 -14.28 10.72 -12.76
N ALA A 189 -15.35 11.52 -12.78
CA ALA A 189 -15.25 12.97 -12.96
C ALA A 189 -14.48 13.63 -11.80
N MET A 190 -14.83 13.30 -10.56
CA MET A 190 -14.14 13.79 -9.38
C MET A 190 -12.64 13.44 -9.40
N THR A 191 -12.33 12.22 -9.77
CA THR A 191 -10.95 11.71 -9.83
C THR A 191 -10.12 12.44 -10.88
N LEU A 192 -10.66 12.66 -12.08
CA LEU A 192 -9.97 13.44 -13.10
C LEU A 192 -9.81 14.91 -12.68
N GLY A 193 -10.81 15.50 -12.06
CA GLY A 193 -10.71 16.83 -11.48
C GLY A 193 -9.62 16.89 -10.40
N ALA A 194 -9.58 15.92 -9.50
CA ALA A 194 -8.54 15.82 -8.47
C ALA A 194 -7.13 15.68 -9.08
N ALA A 195 -6.98 14.87 -10.13
CA ALA A 195 -5.71 14.73 -10.84
C ALA A 195 -5.27 16.04 -11.52
N ALA A 196 -6.19 16.74 -12.17
CA ALA A 196 -5.92 18.06 -12.75
C ALA A 196 -5.53 19.07 -11.67
N GLY A 197 -6.26 19.10 -10.55
CA GLY A 197 -5.95 19.95 -9.39
C GLY A 197 -4.60 19.64 -8.77
N LEU A 198 -4.21 18.35 -8.71
CA LEU A 198 -2.88 17.94 -8.24
C LEU A 198 -1.77 18.47 -9.16
N ILE A 199 -1.97 18.39 -10.47
CA ILE A 199 -1.02 18.97 -11.45
C ILE A 199 -0.88 20.48 -11.22
N ILE A 200 -1.99 21.19 -11.05
CA ILE A 200 -1.99 22.63 -10.74
C ILE A 200 -1.22 22.89 -9.42
N SER A 201 -1.50 22.14 -8.37
CA SER A 201 -0.80 22.29 -7.07
C SER A 201 0.71 22.06 -7.21
N LEU A 202 1.12 21.06 -7.99
CA LEU A 202 2.54 20.79 -8.25
C LEU A 202 3.21 21.91 -9.07
N VAL A 203 2.50 22.49 -10.05
CA VAL A 203 2.99 23.64 -10.81
C VAL A 203 3.14 24.88 -9.91
N LEU A 204 2.16 25.16 -9.05
CA LEU A 204 2.22 26.25 -8.08
C LEU A 204 3.36 26.06 -7.06
N LEU A 205 3.62 24.81 -6.65
CA LEU A 205 4.74 24.46 -5.79
C LEU A 205 6.08 24.67 -6.52
N TRP A 206 6.17 24.23 -7.76
CA TRP A 206 7.37 24.39 -8.59
C TRP A 206 7.66 25.88 -8.92
N ALA A 207 6.62 26.66 -9.15
CA ALA A 207 6.71 28.12 -9.36
C ALA A 207 7.06 28.89 -8.06
N GLY A 208 7.14 28.21 -6.91
CA GLY A 208 7.44 28.82 -5.62
C GLY A 208 6.30 29.67 -5.01
N ILE A 209 5.09 29.62 -5.60
CA ILE A 209 3.90 30.32 -5.11
C ILE A 209 3.42 29.65 -3.80
N ILE A 210 3.40 28.32 -3.77
CA ILE A 210 3.15 27.53 -2.57
C ILE A 210 4.49 27.01 -2.06
N LYS A 211 4.78 27.18 -0.78
CA LYS A 211 5.99 26.66 -0.13
C LYS A 211 5.70 25.29 0.47
N ARG A 212 6.69 24.41 0.49
CA ARG A 212 6.59 23.12 1.19
C ARG A 212 6.39 23.33 2.69
N SER A 213 5.54 22.50 3.31
CA SER A 213 5.34 22.48 4.75
C SER A 213 6.47 21.71 5.45
N TYR A 214 6.81 22.08 6.66
CA TYR A 214 7.79 21.43 7.54
C TYR A 214 9.17 21.15 6.90
N GLN A 215 9.58 21.97 5.95
CA GLN A 215 10.91 21.91 5.34
C GLN A 215 11.56 23.28 5.36
N SER A 216 12.66 23.40 6.12
CA SER A 216 13.64 24.43 5.88
C SER A 216 14.89 23.76 5.25
N GLU A 217 15.61 24.50 4.39
CA GLU A 217 16.86 24.02 3.81
C GLU A 217 17.90 23.67 4.87
N THR A 218 17.76 24.24 6.08
CA THR A 218 18.65 24.08 7.22
C THR A 218 18.40 22.77 8.00
N ASP A 219 17.23 22.13 7.82
CA ASP A 219 16.79 21.00 8.65
C ASP A 219 17.04 19.63 8.01
N GLN A 220 17.58 19.62 6.79
CA GLN A 220 17.96 18.39 6.12
C GLN A 220 19.15 17.74 6.83
N GLY A 221 18.84 16.80 7.73
CA GLY A 221 19.84 16.04 8.48
C GLY A 221 19.81 16.22 9.99
N LEU A 222 18.96 17.11 10.54
CA LEU A 222 18.82 17.25 12.00
C LEU A 222 17.91 16.14 12.57
N PRO A 223 18.27 15.56 13.73
CA PRO A 223 17.38 14.67 14.48
C PRO A 223 16.06 15.37 14.78
N GLN A 224 14.99 14.61 14.96
CA GLN A 224 13.64 15.15 15.19
C GLN A 224 13.56 16.02 16.47
N GLU A 225 14.41 15.75 17.45
CA GLU A 225 14.51 16.49 18.73
C GLU A 225 15.16 17.88 18.58
N ASP A 226 15.97 18.10 17.55
CA ASP A 226 16.69 19.34 17.29
C ASP A 226 16.02 20.24 16.23
N ARG A 227 14.84 19.87 15.74
CA ARG A 227 14.13 20.67 14.74
C ARG A 227 13.51 21.91 15.36
N PRO A 228 13.59 23.07 14.69
CA PRO A 228 13.01 24.31 15.20
C PRO A 228 11.49 24.17 15.41
N ASP A 229 10.98 24.88 16.41
CA ASP A 229 9.55 24.95 16.70
C ASP A 229 8.84 25.72 15.58
N TYR A 230 8.15 24.99 14.70
CA TYR A 230 7.45 25.57 13.57
C TYR A 230 6.10 26.17 14.00
N PRO A 231 5.69 27.32 13.43
CA PRO A 231 4.35 27.84 13.64
C PRO A 231 3.31 26.91 12.96
N HIS A 232 2.86 25.89 13.66
CA HIS A 232 2.00 24.79 13.14
C HIS A 232 0.81 25.30 12.34
N ARG A 233 0.21 26.45 12.71
CA ARG A 233 -0.91 27.04 11.96
C ARG A 233 -0.52 27.49 10.55
N LEU A 234 0.69 28.05 10.39
CA LEU A 234 1.19 28.44 9.07
C LEU A 234 1.55 27.22 8.22
N GLU A 235 2.11 26.18 8.84
CA GLU A 235 2.41 24.94 8.16
C GLU A 235 1.14 24.25 7.66
N VAL A 236 0.10 24.17 8.49
CA VAL A 236 -1.23 23.67 8.09
C VAL A 236 -1.83 24.53 6.97
N LEU A 237 -1.69 25.84 7.02
CA LEU A 237 -2.18 26.71 5.94
C LEU A 237 -1.51 26.40 4.60
N LYS A 238 -0.21 26.13 4.57
CA LYS A 238 0.50 25.71 3.36
C LYS A 238 -0.05 24.40 2.80
N GLU A 239 -0.34 23.43 3.68
CA GLU A 239 -0.96 22.14 3.27
C GLU A 239 -2.37 22.34 2.73
N VAL A 240 -3.19 23.17 3.38
CA VAL A 240 -4.54 23.50 2.89
C VAL A 240 -4.48 24.20 1.53
N LEU A 241 -3.56 25.16 1.34
CA LEU A 241 -3.36 25.83 0.05
C LEU A 241 -2.93 24.84 -1.05
N PHE A 242 -2.13 23.84 -0.71
CA PHE A 242 -1.76 22.79 -1.66
C PHE A 242 -2.95 21.88 -2.03
N LEU A 243 -3.84 21.57 -1.09
CA LEU A 243 -5.01 20.72 -1.32
C LEU A 243 -6.17 21.47 -2.01
N LEU A 244 -6.21 22.80 -1.92
CA LEU A 244 -7.31 23.61 -2.42
C LEU A 244 -7.58 23.40 -3.93
N PRO A 245 -6.60 23.44 -4.84
CA PRO A 245 -6.83 23.18 -6.26
C PRO A 245 -7.37 21.76 -6.52
N ILE A 246 -6.91 20.76 -5.75
CA ILE A 246 -7.36 19.37 -5.87
C ILE A 246 -8.86 19.27 -5.56
N ILE A 247 -9.29 19.89 -4.46
CA ILE A 247 -10.69 19.89 -4.02
C ILE A 247 -11.56 20.69 -5.00
N VAL A 248 -11.14 21.91 -5.36
CA VAL A 248 -11.90 22.79 -6.24
C VAL A 248 -12.07 22.16 -7.63
N CYS A 249 -11.01 21.61 -8.22
CA CYS A 249 -11.10 20.95 -9.53
C CYS A 249 -11.93 19.66 -9.47
N SER A 250 -11.86 18.89 -8.36
CA SER A 250 -12.66 17.69 -8.18
C SER A 250 -14.15 18.00 -8.12
N VAL A 251 -14.55 18.98 -7.30
CA VAL A 251 -15.93 19.42 -7.17
C VAL A 251 -16.41 20.11 -8.46
N GLY A 252 -15.56 20.94 -9.07
CA GLY A 252 -15.83 21.61 -10.34
C GLY A 252 -16.07 20.63 -11.48
N ALA A 253 -15.26 19.57 -11.59
CA ALA A 253 -15.46 18.53 -12.60
C ALA A 253 -16.77 17.76 -12.40
N LEU A 254 -17.13 17.46 -11.16
CA LEU A 254 -18.42 16.84 -10.83
C LEU A 254 -19.59 17.76 -11.23
N TRP A 255 -19.50 19.03 -10.85
CA TRP A 255 -20.55 20.02 -11.19
C TRP A 255 -20.69 20.18 -12.70
N LEU A 256 -19.57 20.28 -13.42
CA LEU A 256 -19.53 20.42 -14.87
C LEU A 256 -20.19 19.22 -15.58
N THR A 257 -19.88 18.00 -15.15
CA THR A 257 -20.46 16.78 -15.74
C THR A 257 -21.93 16.58 -15.40
N GLN A 258 -22.45 17.18 -14.33
CA GLN A 258 -23.86 17.08 -13.95
C GLN A 258 -24.74 18.13 -14.59
N HIS A 259 -24.22 19.36 -14.83
CA HIS A 259 -25.03 20.53 -15.23
C HIS A 259 -24.77 20.98 -16.66
N THR A 260 -23.86 20.35 -17.39
CA THR A 260 -23.58 20.71 -18.78
C THR A 260 -23.79 19.53 -19.72
N SER A 261 -23.92 19.83 -21.02
CA SER A 261 -23.99 18.81 -22.08
C SER A 261 -22.76 17.92 -22.17
N LEU A 262 -21.65 18.33 -21.59
CA LEU A 262 -20.41 17.53 -21.51
C LEU A 262 -20.62 16.23 -20.70
N GLY A 263 -21.49 16.25 -19.68
CA GLY A 263 -21.84 15.06 -18.90
C GLY A 263 -22.83 14.11 -19.59
N GLY A 264 -23.48 14.51 -20.67
CA GLY A 264 -24.55 13.76 -21.31
C GLY A 264 -24.08 12.47 -22.00
N GLY A 265 -23.80 12.46 -23.26
CA GLY A 265 -23.55 11.19 -23.99
C GLY A 265 -22.11 10.73 -24.02
N TRP A 266 -21.16 11.64 -24.23
CA TRP A 266 -19.75 11.29 -24.41
C TRP A 266 -19.08 10.87 -23.11
N TRP A 267 -19.25 11.64 -22.04
CA TRP A 267 -18.64 11.35 -20.73
C TRP A 267 -19.10 10.00 -20.16
N LEU A 268 -20.41 9.74 -20.22
CA LEU A 268 -20.97 8.48 -19.76
C LEU A 268 -20.36 7.30 -20.53
N LYS A 269 -20.25 7.40 -21.86
CA LYS A 269 -19.64 6.33 -22.68
C LYS A 269 -18.17 6.15 -22.35
N PHE A 270 -17.42 7.24 -22.23
CA PHE A 270 -15.98 7.21 -21.94
C PHE A 270 -15.69 6.63 -20.55
N SER A 271 -16.40 7.10 -19.52
CA SER A 271 -16.20 6.64 -18.14
C SER A 271 -16.64 5.19 -17.91
N GLN A 272 -17.50 4.64 -18.76
CA GLN A 272 -17.94 3.25 -18.72
C GLN A 272 -17.03 2.30 -19.49
N VAL A 273 -16.03 2.78 -20.23
CA VAL A 273 -14.99 1.91 -20.81
C VAL A 273 -14.30 1.18 -19.65
N PRO A 274 -14.33 -0.17 -19.62
CA PRO A 274 -13.91 -0.92 -18.43
C PRO A 274 -12.48 -0.61 -17.96
N ALA A 275 -11.54 -0.44 -18.90
CA ALA A 275 -10.16 -0.07 -18.57
C ALA A 275 -10.07 1.34 -17.95
N VAL A 276 -10.89 2.30 -18.43
CA VAL A 276 -10.96 3.65 -17.88
C VAL A 276 -11.60 3.65 -16.51
N ALA A 277 -12.70 2.91 -16.35
CA ALA A 277 -13.40 2.76 -15.07
C ALA A 277 -12.49 2.12 -14.01
N GLY A 278 -11.72 1.09 -14.38
CA GLY A 278 -10.75 0.44 -13.51
C GLY A 278 -9.61 1.40 -13.12
N PHE A 279 -8.98 2.05 -14.10
CA PHE A 279 -7.91 3.01 -13.85
C PHE A 279 -8.35 4.16 -12.94
N LEU A 280 -9.49 4.79 -13.25
CA LEU A 280 -10.03 5.90 -12.45
C LEU A 280 -10.51 5.43 -11.08
N GLY A 281 -10.99 4.18 -10.97
CA GLY A 281 -11.33 3.57 -9.69
C GLY A 281 -10.12 3.37 -8.80
N SER A 282 -9.02 2.84 -9.33
CA SER A 282 -7.75 2.70 -8.63
C SER A 282 -7.17 4.06 -8.23
N LEU A 283 -7.21 5.03 -9.13
CA LEU A 283 -6.74 6.40 -8.86
C LEU A 283 -7.63 7.10 -7.81
N SER A 284 -8.95 6.87 -7.81
CA SER A 284 -9.85 7.37 -6.76
C SER A 284 -9.49 6.80 -5.38
N GLY A 285 -9.14 5.51 -5.34
CA GLY A 285 -8.63 4.86 -4.13
C GLY A 285 -7.34 5.50 -3.61
N TYR A 286 -6.40 5.82 -4.51
CA TYR A 286 -5.19 6.56 -4.15
C TYR A 286 -5.52 7.91 -3.51
N PHE A 287 -6.39 8.70 -4.13
CA PHE A 287 -6.79 10.00 -3.58
C PHE A 287 -7.55 9.87 -2.26
N ALA A 288 -8.39 8.85 -2.10
CA ALA A 288 -9.10 8.61 -0.85
C ALA A 288 -8.14 8.23 0.28
N GLY A 289 -7.17 7.34 0.01
CA GLY A 289 -6.14 6.94 0.97
C GLY A 289 -5.25 8.11 1.38
N CYS A 290 -4.78 8.91 0.42
CA CYS A 290 -4.04 10.14 0.72
C CYS A 290 -4.90 11.14 1.49
N GLY A 291 -6.14 11.33 1.07
CA GLY A 291 -7.05 12.34 1.61
C GLY A 291 -7.41 12.10 3.08
N ILE A 292 -7.74 10.86 3.47
CA ILE A 292 -8.12 10.54 4.85
C ILE A 292 -6.94 10.76 5.83
N VAL A 293 -5.73 10.33 5.43
CA VAL A 293 -4.53 10.52 6.25
C VAL A 293 -4.16 12.00 6.33
N TRP A 294 -4.22 12.72 5.19
CA TRP A 294 -3.89 14.14 5.17
C TRP A 294 -4.89 14.99 5.94
N ALA A 295 -6.20 14.68 5.85
CA ALA A 295 -7.21 15.33 6.67
C ALA A 295 -6.96 15.10 8.17
N THR A 296 -6.62 13.87 8.56
CA THR A 296 -6.27 13.54 9.96
C THR A 296 -4.99 14.25 10.40
N ARG A 297 -3.98 14.37 9.54
CA ARG A 297 -2.76 15.13 9.78
C ARG A 297 -3.09 16.61 10.06
N ILE A 298 -3.87 17.26 9.21
CA ILE A 298 -4.26 18.66 9.36
C ILE A 298 -5.06 18.86 10.66
N LEU A 299 -6.12 18.08 10.86
CA LEU A 299 -6.98 18.20 12.04
C LEU A 299 -6.24 17.87 13.34
N GLY A 300 -5.43 16.82 13.33
CA GLY A 300 -4.62 16.44 14.48
C GLY A 300 -3.56 17.49 14.81
N THR A 301 -2.88 18.06 13.80
CA THR A 301 -1.90 19.13 14.01
C THR A 301 -2.54 20.39 14.58
N LEU A 302 -3.74 20.76 14.11
CA LEU A 302 -4.49 21.89 14.67
C LEU A 302 -4.95 21.62 16.11
N GLY A 303 -5.34 20.37 16.42
CA GLY A 303 -5.83 20.01 17.75
C GLY A 303 -4.73 19.86 18.80
N PHE A 304 -3.60 19.27 18.42
CA PHE A 304 -2.52 18.94 19.37
C PHE A 304 -1.35 19.94 19.35
N GLY A 305 -1.29 20.87 18.38
CA GLY A 305 -0.20 21.83 18.26
C GLY A 305 1.17 21.19 17.95
N LYS A 306 1.18 20.04 17.31
CA LYS A 306 2.38 19.33 16.82
C LYS A 306 2.03 18.51 15.60
N GLU A 307 3.01 18.16 14.78
CA GLU A 307 2.81 17.30 13.61
C GLU A 307 2.19 15.95 14.05
N ALA A 308 0.95 15.71 13.62
CA ALA A 308 0.18 14.55 14.09
C ALA A 308 0.51 13.27 13.34
N MET A 309 0.95 13.36 12.07
CA MET A 309 1.14 12.20 11.20
C MET A 309 2.20 12.49 10.12
N GLY A 310 2.98 11.49 9.74
CA GLY A 310 4.03 11.61 8.72
C GLY A 310 3.48 11.70 7.29
N MET A 311 4.19 12.42 6.40
CA MET A 311 3.86 12.43 4.96
C MET A 311 4.03 11.04 4.31
N GLY A 312 4.88 10.19 4.89
CA GLY A 312 5.04 8.81 4.46
C GLY A 312 3.75 7.99 4.59
N ASP A 313 3.00 8.18 5.69
CA ASP A 313 1.72 7.50 5.94
C ASP A 313 0.66 7.87 4.88
N VAL A 314 0.68 9.13 4.39
CA VAL A 314 -0.20 9.61 3.31
C VAL A 314 0.03 8.79 2.04
N HIS A 315 1.29 8.62 1.64
CA HIS A 315 1.63 7.85 0.43
C HIS A 315 1.43 6.35 0.62
N LEU A 316 1.65 5.82 1.82
CA LEU A 316 1.41 4.41 2.15
C LEU A 316 -0.08 4.06 1.98
N MET A 317 -0.96 4.88 2.57
CA MET A 317 -2.41 4.67 2.44
C MET A 317 -2.92 5.00 1.03
N GLY A 318 -2.31 5.95 0.33
CA GLY A 318 -2.56 6.17 -1.09
C GLY A 318 -2.26 4.92 -1.92
N ALA A 319 -1.09 4.32 -1.72
CA ALA A 319 -0.70 3.08 -2.40
C ALA A 319 -1.65 1.91 -2.08
N ALA A 320 -2.04 1.76 -0.82
CA ALA A 320 -3.04 0.78 -0.43
C ALA A 320 -4.39 1.04 -1.12
N GLY A 321 -4.85 2.29 -1.13
CA GLY A 321 -6.10 2.69 -1.75
C GLY A 321 -6.15 2.42 -3.26
N ALA A 322 -5.02 2.60 -3.96
CA ALA A 322 -4.92 2.25 -5.38
C ALA A 322 -5.18 0.77 -5.66
N VAL A 323 -4.94 -0.09 -4.68
CA VAL A 323 -5.13 -1.55 -4.81
C VAL A 323 -6.49 -2.00 -4.29
N ILE A 324 -6.89 -1.55 -3.09
CA ILE A 324 -8.11 -2.04 -2.44
C ILE A 324 -9.34 -1.16 -2.69
N GLY A 325 -9.15 0.03 -3.24
CA GLY A 325 -10.23 0.97 -3.55
C GLY A 325 -10.56 1.97 -2.44
N PRO A 326 -11.38 3.00 -2.77
CA PRO A 326 -11.62 4.14 -1.88
C PRO A 326 -12.33 3.77 -0.58
N ASP A 327 -13.38 2.95 -0.63
CA ASP A 327 -14.18 2.62 0.55
C ASP A 327 -13.37 1.77 1.54
N PHE A 328 -12.63 0.80 1.02
CA PHE A 328 -11.87 -0.14 1.82
C PHE A 328 -10.63 0.49 2.45
N VAL A 329 -9.98 1.44 1.79
CA VAL A 329 -8.82 2.14 2.37
C VAL A 329 -9.25 3.04 3.54
N ILE A 330 -10.44 3.65 3.47
CA ILE A 330 -10.99 4.43 4.58
C ILE A 330 -11.28 3.50 5.76
N ILE A 331 -11.93 2.35 5.53
CA ILE A 331 -12.18 1.36 6.59
C ILE A 331 -10.87 0.87 7.21
N ALA A 332 -9.87 0.55 6.39
CA ALA A 332 -8.56 0.12 6.86
C ALA A 332 -7.89 1.16 7.77
N PHE A 333 -8.01 2.44 7.42
CA PHE A 333 -7.52 3.55 8.22
C PHE A 333 -8.17 3.59 9.61
N PHE A 334 -9.50 3.41 9.71
CA PHE A 334 -10.20 3.40 10.99
C PHE A 334 -9.99 2.10 11.79
N ILE A 335 -9.61 1.00 11.17
CA ILE A 335 -9.23 -0.24 11.87
C ILE A 335 -7.83 -0.13 12.48
N ALA A 336 -6.90 0.58 11.86
CA ALA A 336 -5.51 0.69 12.30
C ALA A 336 -5.32 1.12 13.77
N PRO A 337 -6.06 2.12 14.31
CA PRO A 337 -5.94 2.54 15.70
C PRO A 337 -6.23 1.43 16.72
N PHE A 338 -7.10 0.47 16.41
CA PHE A 338 -7.40 -0.63 17.31
C PHE A 338 -6.17 -1.53 17.53
N PHE A 339 -5.38 -1.78 16.48
CA PHE A 339 -4.10 -2.47 16.61
C PHE A 339 -3.11 -1.68 17.45
N GLY A 340 -3.06 -0.35 17.25
CA GLY A 340 -2.24 0.56 18.04
C GLY A 340 -2.63 0.55 19.53
N LEU A 341 -3.93 0.60 19.84
CA LEU A 341 -4.45 0.54 21.21
C LEU A 341 -4.15 -0.80 21.86
N PHE A 342 -4.35 -1.91 21.14
CA PHE A 342 -4.00 -3.24 21.63
C PHE A 342 -2.50 -3.35 21.97
N TRP A 343 -1.66 -2.82 21.09
CA TRP A 343 -0.22 -2.76 21.32
C TRP A 343 0.12 -1.88 22.54
N ALA A 344 -0.42 -0.67 22.62
CA ALA A 344 -0.19 0.25 23.73
C ALA A 344 -0.61 -0.38 25.07
N GLY A 345 -1.77 -1.03 25.11
CA GLY A 345 -2.25 -1.77 26.27
C GLY A 345 -1.29 -2.90 26.70
N SER A 346 -0.76 -3.65 25.72
CA SER A 346 0.24 -4.70 26.01
C SER A 346 1.54 -4.12 26.59
N GLN A 347 2.01 -2.99 26.07
CA GLN A 347 3.22 -2.31 26.59
C GLN A 347 3.03 -1.83 28.04
N MET A 348 1.85 -1.32 28.37
CA MET A 348 1.54 -0.91 29.75
C MET A 348 1.61 -2.09 30.72
N LEU A 349 1.11 -3.28 30.32
CA LEU A 349 1.18 -4.50 31.13
C LEU A 349 2.64 -4.95 31.37
N PHE A 350 3.51 -4.77 30.38
CA PHE A 350 4.93 -5.17 30.48
C PHE A 350 5.85 -4.04 30.96
N LYS A 351 5.32 -2.89 31.39
CA LYS A 351 6.07 -1.71 31.85
C LYS A 351 7.17 -1.24 30.85
N LYS A 352 6.93 -1.43 29.56
CA LYS A 352 7.81 -0.98 28.49
C LYS A 352 7.15 0.22 27.80
N THR A 353 7.80 1.37 27.87
CA THR A 353 7.38 2.57 27.16
C THR A 353 8.23 2.70 25.89
N ARG A 354 7.87 2.03 24.82
CA ARG A 354 8.52 2.22 23.53
C ARG A 354 7.51 2.84 22.56
N GLN A 355 7.83 4.02 22.07
CA GLN A 355 7.09 4.60 20.97
C GLN A 355 7.27 3.67 19.73
N ILE A 356 6.21 3.48 18.97
CA ILE A 356 6.23 2.68 17.76
C ILE A 356 5.64 3.51 16.64
N PRO A 357 6.28 3.49 15.45
CA PRO A 357 5.77 4.18 14.30
C PRO A 357 4.39 3.62 13.89
N TYR A 358 3.58 4.46 13.23
CA TYR A 358 2.19 4.14 12.94
C TYR A 358 2.01 3.27 11.69
N GLY A 359 2.98 3.26 10.77
CA GLY A 359 2.95 2.50 9.51
C GLY A 359 2.60 1.02 9.65
N PRO A 360 3.19 0.26 10.61
CA PRO A 360 2.82 -1.14 10.85
C PRO A 360 1.34 -1.35 11.19
N PHE A 361 0.72 -0.45 11.94
CA PHE A 361 -0.70 -0.55 12.29
C PHE A 361 -1.61 -0.26 11.10
N LEU A 362 -1.24 0.72 10.26
CA LEU A 362 -1.90 0.96 8.98
C LEU A 362 -1.82 -0.28 8.08
N SER A 363 -0.66 -0.91 8.01
CA SER A 363 -0.45 -2.13 7.23
C SER A 363 -1.32 -3.30 7.72
N LEU A 364 -1.47 -3.46 9.03
CA LEU A 364 -2.36 -4.46 9.63
C LEU A 364 -3.83 -4.16 9.33
N GLY A 365 -4.23 -2.88 9.38
CA GLY A 365 -5.58 -2.44 8.99
C GLY A 365 -5.90 -2.80 7.53
N VAL A 366 -4.97 -2.52 6.61
CA VAL A 366 -5.09 -2.88 5.19
C VAL A 366 -5.16 -4.40 5.01
N PHE A 367 -4.29 -5.15 5.65
CA PHE A 367 -4.31 -6.62 5.59
C PHE A 367 -5.64 -7.20 6.08
N THR A 368 -6.18 -6.69 7.19
CA THR A 368 -7.48 -7.11 7.73
C THR A 368 -8.59 -6.88 6.71
N VAL A 369 -8.66 -5.70 6.12
CA VAL A 369 -9.67 -5.37 5.11
C VAL A 369 -9.52 -6.24 3.85
N MET A 370 -8.30 -6.56 3.42
CA MET A 370 -8.08 -7.46 2.29
C MET A 370 -8.63 -8.85 2.54
N ILE A 371 -8.47 -9.39 3.74
CA ILE A 371 -9.01 -10.71 4.11
C ILE A 371 -10.54 -10.67 4.17
N PHE A 372 -11.10 -9.68 4.86
CA PHE A 372 -12.54 -9.58 5.13
C PHE A 372 -13.30 -8.78 4.06
N HIS A 373 -12.70 -8.52 2.89
CA HIS A 373 -13.22 -7.66 1.84
C HIS A 373 -14.69 -7.91 1.49
N ASP A 374 -15.06 -9.16 1.18
CA ASP A 374 -16.42 -9.46 0.72
C ASP A 374 -17.45 -9.37 1.86
N ARG A 375 -17.07 -9.77 3.07
CA ARG A 375 -17.94 -9.59 4.26
C ARG A 375 -18.22 -8.12 4.55
N LEU A 376 -17.17 -7.28 4.46
CA LEU A 376 -17.31 -5.84 4.65
C LEU A 376 -18.17 -5.22 3.57
N ARG A 377 -17.99 -5.64 2.31
CA ARG A 377 -18.81 -5.15 1.20
C ARG A 377 -20.27 -5.54 1.36
N ASP A 378 -20.56 -6.78 1.69
CA ASP A 378 -21.93 -7.27 1.86
C ASP A 378 -22.62 -6.54 3.04
N TYR A 379 -21.87 -6.28 4.11
CA TYR A 379 -22.34 -5.45 5.23
C TYR A 379 -22.66 -4.02 4.79
N MET A 380 -21.77 -3.37 4.04
CA MET A 380 -22.03 -2.02 3.51
C MET A 380 -23.23 -2.01 2.54
N ALA A 381 -23.32 -2.98 1.64
CA ALA A 381 -24.46 -3.08 0.73
C ALA A 381 -25.78 -3.24 1.48
N GLY A 382 -25.79 -3.99 2.58
CA GLY A 382 -26.94 -4.08 3.47
C GLY A 382 -27.38 -2.73 4.05
N ILE A 383 -26.43 -1.90 4.49
CA ILE A 383 -26.71 -0.56 5.01
C ILE A 383 -27.35 0.33 3.92
N TYR A 384 -26.83 0.29 2.69
CA TYR A 384 -27.36 1.09 1.56
C TYR A 384 -28.74 0.64 1.05
N LEU A 385 -29.13 -0.62 1.31
CA LEU A 385 -30.44 -1.16 0.91
C LEU A 385 -31.54 -0.85 1.94
N TYR A 386 -31.20 -0.49 3.18
CA TYR A 386 -32.15 -0.15 4.24
C TYR A 386 -32.38 1.37 4.41
N HIS A 387 -31.73 2.20 3.58
CA HIS A 387 -31.92 3.64 3.49
C HIS A 387 -32.25 4.05 2.05
#